data_e9c9ee7382bd3585c9c45f411e2c42da
#
_entry.id   e9c9ee7382bd3585c9c45f411e2c42da
#
_cell.length_a   1.000
_cell.length_b   1.000
_cell.length_c   1.000
_cell.angle_alpha   90.00
_cell.angle_beta   90.00
_cell.angle_gamma   90.00
#
_symmetry.space_group_name_H-M   'P 1'
#
loop_
_entity.id
_entity.type
_entity.pdbx_description
1 polymer ?
#
loop_
_entity_poly.entity_id
_entity_poly.type
_entity_poly.pdbx_seq_one_letter_code
_entity_poly.pdbx_strand_id
1 'polypeptide(L)'
;NIVETARQHRNTSPVATAALGRLLTGGAMMGVMMKGDNDILTLMMKGDGPINGVTVTADSHGNVKGYVGNPNVIIPANYAGKLDVGAAIGYGTLTVIKDMGLKEPYSSQVPLGTSEVAEDLTYYFATSEQVPSAVALGVLMEKNNTVKQAGGFIVQLMPFAEEEVISALEEKIAKITSVTDMLEKGMTPEDILEFVLGDLGVEITDKVPTQFYCNCSKER
;
A
#
# COMPACT_ATOMS: atom_id res chain seq x y z
N ASN A 1 10.62 -4.33 -9.90
CA ASN A 1 9.31 -4.32 -9.25
C ASN A 1 9.42 -4.97 -7.87
N ILE A 2 9.21 -4.20 -6.79
CA ILE A 2 9.35 -4.66 -5.40
C ILE A 2 8.41 -5.83 -5.08
N VAL A 3 7.21 -5.86 -5.68
CA VAL A 3 6.21 -6.91 -5.43
C VAL A 3 6.64 -8.24 -6.07
N GLU A 4 7.16 -8.22 -7.29
CA GLU A 4 7.67 -9.44 -7.93
C GLU A 4 8.88 -9.99 -7.18
N THR A 5 9.78 -9.12 -6.71
CA THR A 5 10.91 -9.55 -5.87
C THR A 5 10.44 -10.22 -4.58
N ALA A 6 9.44 -9.62 -3.90
CA ALA A 6 8.84 -10.22 -2.71
C ALA A 6 8.19 -11.58 -2.99
N ARG A 7 7.43 -11.68 -4.11
CA ARG A 7 6.80 -12.92 -4.55
C ARG A 7 7.83 -14.05 -4.74
N GLN A 8 8.93 -13.75 -5.43
CA GLN A 8 10.00 -14.72 -5.67
C GLN A 8 10.67 -15.18 -4.36
N HIS A 9 10.99 -14.23 -3.47
CA HIS A 9 11.62 -14.54 -2.19
C HIS A 9 10.72 -15.36 -1.25
N ARG A 10 9.42 -15.16 -1.30
CA ARG A 10 8.45 -15.79 -0.41
C ARG A 10 7.63 -16.89 -1.06
N ASN A 11 7.77 -17.07 -2.37
CA ASN A 11 7.01 -18.03 -3.18
C ASN A 11 5.50 -17.95 -2.90
N THR A 12 4.94 -16.75 -2.97
CA THR A 12 3.55 -16.49 -2.61
C THR A 12 2.57 -16.84 -3.74
N SER A 13 1.41 -17.37 -3.37
CA SER A 13 0.26 -17.57 -4.25
C SER A 13 -0.27 -16.24 -4.81
N PRO A 14 -1.12 -16.23 -5.85
CA PRO A 14 -1.62 -15.00 -6.45
C PRO A 14 -2.30 -14.05 -5.44
N VAL A 15 -3.21 -14.57 -4.61
CA VAL A 15 -3.91 -13.73 -3.62
C VAL A 15 -2.99 -13.25 -2.50
N ALA A 16 -2.05 -14.09 -2.05
CA ALA A 16 -1.06 -13.70 -1.06
C ALA A 16 -0.09 -12.64 -1.63
N THR A 17 0.28 -12.76 -2.92
CA THR A 17 1.07 -11.74 -3.62
C THR A 17 0.31 -10.42 -3.73
N ALA A 18 -0.97 -10.45 -4.05
CA ALA A 18 -1.79 -9.25 -4.14
C ALA A 18 -1.92 -8.54 -2.79
N ALA A 19 -2.19 -9.28 -1.72
CA ALA A 19 -2.27 -8.73 -0.36
C ALA A 19 -0.94 -8.12 0.09
N LEU A 20 0.15 -8.89 -0.02
CA LEU A 20 1.49 -8.42 0.34
C LEU A 20 1.92 -7.24 -0.53
N GLY A 21 1.69 -7.30 -1.83
CA GLY A 21 2.10 -6.27 -2.78
C GLY A 21 1.40 -4.93 -2.59
N ARG A 22 0.10 -4.96 -2.28
CA ARG A 22 -0.63 -3.73 -1.92
C ARG A 22 -0.04 -3.12 -0.65
N LEU A 23 0.20 -3.91 0.39
CA LEU A 23 0.76 -3.40 1.64
C LEU A 23 2.22 -2.94 1.48
N LEU A 24 3.04 -3.62 0.65
CA LEU A 24 4.41 -3.19 0.30
C LEU A 24 4.39 -1.83 -0.41
N THR A 25 3.49 -1.65 -1.36
CA THR A 25 3.35 -0.39 -2.11
C THR A 25 2.91 0.76 -1.17
N GLY A 26 1.89 0.52 -0.35
CA GLY A 26 1.45 1.49 0.66
C GLY A 26 2.56 1.80 1.67
N GLY A 27 3.24 0.75 2.16
CA GLY A 27 4.36 0.89 3.10
C GLY A 27 5.54 1.66 2.53
N ALA A 28 5.92 1.42 1.27
CA ALA A 28 6.99 2.18 0.61
C ALA A 28 6.66 3.67 0.52
N MET A 29 5.43 4.02 0.12
CA MET A 29 4.98 5.41 0.07
C MET A 29 4.93 6.05 1.47
N MET A 30 4.36 5.37 2.45
CA MET A 30 4.29 5.87 3.83
C MET A 30 5.66 5.96 4.49
N GLY A 31 6.60 5.08 4.15
CA GLY A 31 7.97 5.11 4.62
C GLY A 31 8.69 6.40 4.21
N VAL A 32 8.61 6.77 2.93
CA VAL A 32 9.25 8.01 2.43
C VAL A 32 8.55 9.29 2.93
N MET A 33 7.37 9.19 3.50
CA MET A 33 6.71 10.32 4.18
C MET A 33 7.29 10.57 5.59
N MET A 34 8.07 9.63 6.15
CA MET A 34 8.75 9.81 7.44
C MET A 34 9.92 10.79 7.27
N LYS A 35 10.21 11.57 8.31
CA LYS A 35 11.13 12.71 8.23
C LYS A 35 12.55 12.41 8.67
N GLY A 36 12.74 11.41 9.51
CA GLY A 36 14.04 11.05 10.06
C GLY A 36 14.74 10.00 9.21
N ASP A 37 16.06 10.14 9.01
CA ASP A 37 16.86 9.21 8.19
C ASP A 37 16.85 7.77 8.72
N ASN A 38 16.63 7.60 10.02
CA ASN A 38 16.60 6.28 10.68
C ASN A 38 15.18 5.84 11.05
N ASP A 39 14.18 6.58 10.61
CA ASP A 39 12.79 6.25 10.92
C ASP A 39 12.38 4.94 10.24
N ILE A 40 11.69 4.10 10.98
CA ILE A 40 11.16 2.82 10.49
C ILE A 40 9.66 2.78 10.69
N LEU A 41 8.98 2.47 9.60
CA LEU A 41 7.54 2.20 9.59
C LEU A 41 7.31 0.69 9.57
N THR A 42 6.40 0.21 10.40
CA THR A 42 5.87 -1.16 10.32
C THR A 42 4.36 -1.14 10.19
N LEU A 43 3.85 -1.82 9.17
CA LEU A 43 2.44 -2.04 8.92
C LEU A 43 2.12 -3.52 9.15
N MET A 44 1.10 -3.80 9.95
CA MET A 44 0.65 -5.17 10.23
C MET A 44 -0.86 -5.25 10.06
N MET A 45 -1.31 -6.02 9.08
CA MET A 45 -2.72 -6.39 8.93
C MET A 45 -2.88 -7.80 9.50
N LYS A 46 -3.63 -7.93 10.58
CA LYS A 46 -3.86 -9.21 11.25
C LYS A 46 -5.36 -9.46 11.32
N GLY A 47 -5.80 -10.43 10.56
CA GLY A 47 -7.20 -10.85 10.48
C GLY A 47 -7.37 -12.34 10.74
N ASP A 48 -8.61 -12.81 10.73
CA ASP A 48 -9.01 -14.21 10.94
C ASP A 48 -9.00 -15.03 9.63
N GLY A 49 -8.62 -14.39 8.51
CA GLY A 49 -8.55 -15.06 7.21
C GLY A 49 -7.34 -15.98 7.05
N PRO A 50 -7.35 -16.83 6.01
CA PRO A 50 -6.38 -17.91 5.83
C PRO A 50 -4.94 -17.46 5.54
N ILE A 51 -4.69 -16.17 5.24
CA ILE A 51 -3.36 -15.63 5.00
C ILE A 51 -2.52 -15.51 6.28
N ASN A 52 -3.15 -15.57 7.45
CA ASN A 52 -2.49 -15.47 8.76
C ASN A 52 -1.70 -14.17 8.98
N GLY A 53 -2.20 -13.07 8.42
CA GLY A 53 -1.61 -11.75 8.54
C GLY A 53 -0.59 -11.40 7.46
N VAL A 54 -0.41 -10.10 7.29
CA VAL A 54 0.54 -9.47 6.36
C VAL A 54 1.33 -8.44 7.15
N THR A 55 2.66 -8.50 7.08
CA THR A 55 3.55 -7.55 7.75
C THR A 55 4.52 -6.94 6.76
N VAL A 56 4.65 -5.62 6.82
CA VAL A 56 5.57 -4.84 5.98
C VAL A 56 6.35 -3.87 6.85
N THR A 57 7.64 -3.73 6.59
CA THR A 57 8.51 -2.72 7.19
C THR A 57 9.13 -1.89 6.08
N ALA A 58 9.12 -0.58 6.25
CA ALA A 58 9.69 0.39 5.30
C ALA A 58 10.51 1.45 6.03
N ASP A 59 11.46 2.05 5.34
CA ASP A 59 12.24 3.19 5.82
C ASP A 59 12.00 4.45 4.97
N SER A 60 12.60 5.57 5.37
CA SER A 60 12.50 6.86 4.67
C SER A 60 13.26 6.90 3.33
N HIS A 61 14.07 5.89 3.03
CA HIS A 61 14.90 5.82 1.83
C HIS A 61 14.29 4.96 0.71
N GLY A 62 13.02 4.53 0.86
CA GLY A 62 12.34 3.70 -0.13
C GLY A 62 12.67 2.20 -0.06
N ASN A 63 13.39 1.76 0.97
CA ASN A 63 13.59 0.34 1.21
C ASN A 63 12.35 -0.25 1.88
N VAL A 64 11.89 -1.37 1.37
CA VAL A 64 10.72 -2.05 1.92
C VAL A 64 10.92 -3.55 1.94
N LYS A 65 10.41 -4.21 2.96
CA LYS A 65 10.36 -5.67 3.09
C LYS A 65 9.06 -6.11 3.72
N GLY A 66 8.69 -7.36 3.50
CA GLY A 66 7.47 -7.88 4.09
C GLY A 66 7.30 -9.38 3.88
N TYR A 67 6.30 -9.90 4.56
CA TYR A 67 5.91 -11.30 4.47
C TYR A 67 4.42 -11.48 4.80
N VAL A 68 3.91 -12.65 4.46
CA VAL A 68 2.60 -13.15 4.88
C VAL A 68 2.77 -14.36 5.78
N GLY A 69 1.85 -14.59 6.68
CA GLY A 69 1.88 -15.75 7.58
C GLY A 69 1.71 -17.07 6.85
N ASN A 70 0.83 -17.11 5.83
CA ASN A 70 0.64 -18.27 4.96
C ASN A 70 0.79 -17.84 3.49
N PRO A 71 1.92 -18.16 2.83
CA PRO A 71 2.15 -17.79 1.44
C PRO A 71 1.37 -18.64 0.43
N ASN A 72 0.81 -19.77 0.84
CA ASN A 72 0.19 -20.76 -0.05
C ASN A 72 -1.33 -20.69 -0.08
N VAL A 73 -1.92 -19.57 0.35
CA VAL A 73 -3.38 -19.38 0.36
C VAL A 73 -3.94 -19.46 -1.05
N ILE A 74 -4.93 -20.32 -1.24
CA ILE A 74 -5.73 -20.41 -2.47
C ILE A 74 -7.18 -20.30 -2.09
N ILE A 75 -7.85 -19.27 -2.57
CA ILE A 75 -9.27 -19.02 -2.39
C ILE A 75 -9.90 -18.64 -3.73
N PRO A 76 -11.21 -18.84 -3.90
CA PRO A 76 -11.93 -18.42 -5.11
C PRO A 76 -11.76 -16.91 -5.35
N ALA A 77 -11.86 -16.50 -6.61
CA ALA A 77 -12.02 -15.09 -6.93
C ALA A 77 -13.33 -14.55 -6.34
N ASN A 78 -13.35 -13.24 -6.07
CA ASN A 78 -14.55 -12.57 -5.63
C ASN A 78 -15.62 -12.53 -6.75
N TYR A 79 -16.82 -12.04 -6.44
CA TYR A 79 -17.93 -11.94 -7.39
C TYR A 79 -17.62 -11.07 -8.65
N ALA A 80 -16.60 -10.20 -8.57
CA ALA A 80 -16.13 -9.40 -9.70
C ALA A 80 -15.01 -10.11 -10.51
N GLY A 81 -14.70 -11.38 -10.20
CA GLY A 81 -13.64 -12.15 -10.85
C GLY A 81 -12.21 -11.70 -10.50
N LYS A 82 -12.05 -10.94 -9.42
CA LYS A 82 -10.75 -10.45 -8.94
C LYS A 82 -10.24 -11.30 -7.77
N LEU A 83 -8.93 -11.23 -7.50
CA LEU A 83 -8.32 -11.84 -6.32
C LEU A 83 -8.97 -11.27 -5.05
N ASP A 84 -9.51 -12.13 -4.20
CA ASP A 84 -10.25 -11.76 -3.00
C ASP A 84 -9.29 -11.53 -1.83
N VAL A 85 -8.64 -10.37 -1.83
CA VAL A 85 -7.69 -10.00 -0.77
C VAL A 85 -8.41 -9.82 0.55
N GLY A 86 -9.63 -9.25 0.52
CA GLY A 86 -10.44 -9.07 1.72
C GLY A 86 -10.73 -10.38 2.43
N ALA A 87 -11.20 -11.40 1.70
CA ALA A 87 -11.43 -12.73 2.26
C ALA A 87 -10.13 -13.44 2.70
N ALA A 88 -9.01 -13.19 2.01
CA ALA A 88 -7.72 -13.75 2.40
C ALA A 88 -7.23 -13.23 3.76
N ILE A 89 -7.42 -11.94 4.03
CA ILE A 89 -7.01 -11.27 5.28
C ILE A 89 -8.06 -11.50 6.37
N GLY A 90 -9.35 -11.35 6.05
CA GLY A 90 -10.47 -11.50 6.97
C GLY A 90 -10.65 -10.30 7.90
N TYR A 91 -11.51 -10.46 8.91
CA TYR A 91 -11.78 -9.44 9.91
C TYR A 91 -10.64 -9.35 10.92
N GLY A 92 -10.27 -8.14 11.30
CA GLY A 92 -9.18 -7.94 12.25
C GLY A 92 -8.75 -6.50 12.39
N THR A 93 -7.45 -6.26 12.46
CA THR A 93 -6.87 -4.94 12.72
C THR A 93 -5.71 -4.61 11.80
N LEU A 94 -5.58 -3.33 11.47
CA LEU A 94 -4.38 -2.72 10.94
C LEU A 94 -3.64 -2.03 12.09
N THR A 95 -2.39 -2.44 12.32
CA THR A 95 -1.49 -1.78 13.27
C THR A 95 -0.40 -1.05 12.51
N VAL A 96 -0.20 0.22 12.84
CA VAL A 96 0.85 1.08 12.28
C VAL A 96 1.80 1.45 13.41
N ILE A 97 3.08 1.12 13.24
CA ILE A 97 4.14 1.42 14.21
C ILE A 97 5.15 2.32 13.50
N LYS A 98 5.44 3.48 14.11
CA LYS A 98 6.47 4.42 13.66
C LYS A 98 7.57 4.48 14.71
N ASP A 99 8.72 3.90 14.41
CA ASP A 99 9.93 4.03 15.24
C ASP A 99 10.73 5.23 14.73
N MET A 100 10.71 6.29 15.50
CA MET A 100 11.38 7.56 15.21
C MET A 100 12.58 7.78 16.13
N GLY A 101 13.14 6.71 16.69
CA GLY A 101 14.28 6.78 17.63
C GLY A 101 13.92 7.35 19.00
N LEU A 102 12.64 7.44 19.34
CA LEU A 102 12.17 7.85 20.67
C LEU A 102 12.24 6.68 21.64
N LYS A 103 12.07 6.97 22.93
CA LYS A 103 12.09 5.95 24.00
C LYS A 103 11.11 4.79 23.73
N GLU A 104 9.96 5.13 23.18
CA GLU A 104 8.93 4.18 22.75
C GLU A 104 8.46 4.56 21.34
N PRO A 105 8.26 3.58 20.44
CA PRO A 105 7.71 3.84 19.14
C PRO A 105 6.24 4.28 19.24
N TYR A 106 5.82 5.16 18.34
CA TYR A 106 4.40 5.45 18.18
C TYR A 106 3.70 4.22 17.60
N SER A 107 2.59 3.83 18.19
CA SER A 107 1.77 2.72 17.71
C SER A 107 0.30 3.12 17.69
N SER A 108 -0.36 2.86 16.58
CA SER A 108 -1.79 3.03 16.40
C SER A 108 -2.41 1.77 15.82
N GLN A 109 -3.64 1.46 16.21
CA GLN A 109 -4.38 0.32 15.72
C GLN A 109 -5.80 0.73 15.38
N VAL A 110 -6.26 0.30 14.18
CA VAL A 110 -7.62 0.51 13.71
C VAL A 110 -8.24 -0.81 13.27
N PRO A 111 -9.58 -0.98 13.38
CA PRO A 111 -10.24 -2.14 12.82
C PRO A 111 -10.13 -2.15 11.29
N LEU A 112 -10.06 -3.33 10.70
CA LEU A 112 -10.18 -3.52 9.25
C LEU A 112 -11.66 -3.37 8.86
N GLY A 113 -11.91 -2.48 7.90
CA GLY A 113 -13.25 -2.28 7.35
C GLY A 113 -13.56 -3.24 6.22
N THR A 114 -12.70 -3.30 5.22
CA THR A 114 -12.86 -4.13 4.03
C THR A 114 -11.77 -5.18 3.88
N SER A 115 -10.64 -4.99 4.55
CA SER A 115 -9.42 -5.80 4.40
C SER A 115 -8.82 -5.77 2.98
N GLU A 116 -9.20 -4.77 2.17
CA GLU A 116 -8.71 -4.55 0.81
C GLU A 116 -7.42 -3.70 0.76
N VAL A 117 -6.83 -3.39 1.91
CA VAL A 117 -5.60 -2.65 2.15
C VAL A 117 -5.74 -1.14 1.89
N ALA A 118 -6.10 -0.71 0.68
CA ALA A 118 -6.17 0.71 0.31
C ALA A 118 -7.22 1.46 1.14
N GLU A 119 -8.41 0.89 1.29
CA GLU A 119 -9.51 1.46 2.06
C GLU A 119 -9.18 1.50 3.55
N ASP A 120 -8.52 0.46 4.06
CA ASP A 120 -8.11 0.40 5.47
C ASP A 120 -7.01 1.42 5.79
N LEU A 121 -6.06 1.66 4.86
CA LEU A 121 -5.09 2.74 4.98
C LEU A 121 -5.74 4.12 4.91
N THR A 122 -6.72 4.31 4.02
CA THR A 122 -7.52 5.54 3.96
C THR A 122 -8.22 5.79 5.29
N TYR A 123 -8.85 4.77 5.86
CA TYR A 123 -9.49 4.85 7.17
C TYR A 123 -8.50 5.16 8.29
N TYR A 124 -7.31 4.54 8.27
CA TYR A 124 -6.24 4.84 9.22
C TYR A 124 -5.82 6.32 9.18
N PHE A 125 -5.57 6.87 8.00
CA PHE A 125 -5.21 8.28 7.86
C PHE A 125 -6.30 9.21 8.41
N ALA A 126 -7.56 8.92 8.11
CA ALA A 126 -8.67 9.74 8.57
C ALA A 126 -8.87 9.69 10.08
N THR A 127 -8.76 8.51 10.70
CA THR A 127 -9.12 8.30 12.09
C THR A 127 -7.95 8.43 13.07
N SER A 128 -6.76 7.97 12.69
CA SER A 128 -5.57 8.00 13.55
C SER A 128 -4.69 9.23 13.32
N GLU A 129 -4.46 9.61 12.08
CA GLU A 129 -3.65 10.77 11.75
C GLU A 129 -4.47 12.05 11.56
N GLN A 130 -5.78 11.92 11.44
CA GLN A 130 -6.73 13.01 11.21
C GLN A 130 -6.39 13.83 9.95
N VAL A 131 -5.88 13.14 8.94
CA VAL A 131 -5.56 13.70 7.62
C VAL A 131 -6.49 13.08 6.59
N PRO A 132 -7.40 13.86 6.00
CA PRO A 132 -8.23 13.37 4.90
C PRO A 132 -7.34 12.92 3.74
N SER A 133 -7.48 11.66 3.36
CA SER A 133 -6.60 11.02 2.40
C SER A 133 -7.38 10.12 1.45
N ALA A 134 -6.85 9.93 0.25
CA ALA A 134 -7.28 8.91 -0.69
C ALA A 134 -6.10 8.00 -1.01
N VAL A 135 -6.28 6.72 -0.82
CA VAL A 135 -5.28 5.68 -1.12
C VAL A 135 -5.82 4.78 -2.21
N ALA A 136 -5.05 4.58 -3.26
CA ALA A 136 -5.35 3.62 -4.30
C ALA A 136 -4.14 2.71 -4.52
N LEU A 137 -4.36 1.40 -4.47
CA LEU A 137 -3.33 0.37 -4.58
C LEU A 137 -3.79 -0.72 -5.53
N GLY A 138 -2.87 -1.26 -6.31
CA GLY A 138 -3.19 -2.35 -7.22
C GLY A 138 -2.02 -3.29 -7.44
N VAL A 139 -2.33 -4.57 -7.59
CA VAL A 139 -1.41 -5.62 -8.04
C VAL A 139 -2.13 -6.46 -9.08
N LEU A 140 -1.59 -6.53 -10.26
CA LEU A 140 -2.08 -7.34 -11.37
C LEU A 140 -1.14 -8.52 -11.58
N MET A 141 -1.70 -9.72 -11.56
CA MET A 141 -0.98 -10.97 -11.76
C MET A 141 -1.14 -11.49 -13.17
N GLU A 142 -0.08 -12.08 -13.72
CA GLU A 142 -0.14 -12.91 -14.91
C GLU A 142 -0.64 -14.32 -14.58
N LYS A 143 -1.11 -15.05 -15.60
CA LYS A 143 -1.60 -16.42 -15.44
C LYS A 143 -0.53 -17.40 -14.92
N ASN A 144 0.73 -17.10 -15.14
CA ASN A 144 1.88 -17.90 -14.68
C ASN A 144 2.31 -17.55 -13.24
N ASN A 145 1.51 -16.80 -12.49
CA ASN A 145 1.80 -16.33 -11.14
C ASN A 145 2.99 -15.35 -11.03
N THR A 146 3.28 -14.59 -12.08
CA THR A 146 4.20 -13.45 -12.00
C THR A 146 3.43 -12.14 -11.85
N VAL A 147 4.06 -11.12 -11.28
CA VAL A 147 3.45 -9.81 -11.15
C VAL A 147 3.60 -9.06 -12.47
N LYS A 148 2.48 -8.73 -13.11
CA LYS A 148 2.45 -7.94 -14.33
C LYS A 148 2.64 -6.46 -14.03
N GLN A 149 1.80 -5.93 -13.13
CA GLN A 149 1.84 -4.53 -12.69
C GLN A 149 1.57 -4.45 -11.20
N ALA A 150 2.23 -3.50 -10.53
CA ALA A 150 1.95 -3.16 -9.15
C ALA A 150 2.28 -1.68 -8.91
N GLY A 151 1.42 -0.98 -8.22
CA GLY A 151 1.60 0.43 -7.91
C GLY A 151 0.40 1.01 -7.18
N GLY A 152 0.45 2.32 -6.98
CA GLY A 152 -0.59 3.04 -6.28
C GLY A 152 -0.24 4.51 -6.09
N PHE A 153 -1.11 5.21 -5.39
CA PHE A 153 -0.87 6.57 -4.94
C PHE A 153 -1.52 6.82 -3.58
N ILE A 154 -1.01 7.81 -2.87
CA ILE A 154 -1.60 8.41 -1.69
C ILE A 154 -1.74 9.91 -1.99
N VAL A 155 -2.94 10.44 -1.87
CA VAL A 155 -3.24 11.87 -1.93
C VAL A 155 -3.76 12.31 -0.57
N GLN A 156 -3.21 13.40 -0.04
CA GLN A 156 -3.61 13.94 1.25
C GLN A 156 -3.99 15.42 1.09
N LEU A 157 -5.07 15.81 1.73
CA LEU A 157 -5.47 17.21 1.77
C LEU A 157 -4.60 17.96 2.79
N MET A 158 -4.10 19.12 2.38
CA MET A 158 -3.45 20.03 3.31
C MET A 158 -4.47 20.70 4.22
N PRO A 159 -4.10 21.08 5.45
CA PRO A 159 -4.98 21.87 6.30
C PRO A 159 -5.49 23.13 5.59
N PHE A 160 -6.78 23.40 5.74
CA PHE A 160 -7.46 24.55 5.12
C PHE A 160 -7.52 24.51 3.58
N ALA A 161 -7.50 23.31 2.97
CA ALA A 161 -7.77 23.16 1.54
C ALA A 161 -9.15 23.76 1.21
N GLU A 162 -9.21 24.50 0.09
CA GLU A 162 -10.45 25.13 -0.39
C GLU A 162 -11.44 24.07 -0.89
N GLU A 163 -12.75 24.32 -0.66
CA GLU A 163 -13.82 23.38 -1.02
C GLU A 163 -13.83 23.03 -2.51
N GLU A 164 -13.47 24.00 -3.36
CA GLU A 164 -13.36 23.79 -4.81
C GLU A 164 -12.25 22.79 -5.16
N VAL A 165 -11.12 22.84 -4.46
CA VAL A 165 -10.00 21.89 -4.63
C VAL A 165 -10.42 20.49 -4.17
N ILE A 166 -11.11 20.40 -3.03
CA ILE A 166 -11.61 19.13 -2.50
C ILE A 166 -12.56 18.48 -3.50
N SER A 167 -13.57 19.24 -3.95
CA SER A 167 -14.58 18.75 -4.90
C SER A 167 -13.98 18.33 -6.24
N ALA A 168 -13.02 19.10 -6.77
CA ALA A 168 -12.32 18.76 -8.00
C ALA A 168 -11.51 17.46 -7.87
N LEU A 169 -10.84 17.27 -6.74
CA LEU A 169 -10.07 16.08 -6.45
C LEU A 169 -10.96 14.84 -6.29
N GLU A 170 -12.07 14.96 -5.55
CA GLU A 170 -13.06 13.89 -5.38
C GLU A 170 -13.64 13.45 -6.72
N GLU A 171 -13.98 14.39 -7.61
CA GLU A 171 -14.47 14.08 -8.95
C GLU A 171 -13.45 13.32 -9.80
N LYS A 172 -12.17 13.68 -9.69
CA LYS A 172 -11.08 12.98 -10.40
C LYS A 172 -10.86 11.58 -9.86
N ILE A 173 -10.78 11.43 -8.54
CA ILE A 173 -10.58 10.12 -7.89
C ILE A 173 -11.73 9.18 -8.18
N ALA A 174 -12.97 9.66 -8.17
CA ALA A 174 -14.16 8.86 -8.49
C ALA A 174 -14.15 8.27 -9.92
N LYS A 175 -13.40 8.86 -10.84
CA LYS A 175 -13.22 8.37 -12.22
C LYS A 175 -12.15 7.27 -12.33
N ILE A 176 -11.36 7.04 -11.29
CA ILE A 176 -10.31 6.01 -11.27
C ILE A 176 -10.94 4.67 -10.92
N THR A 177 -11.07 3.80 -11.89
CA THR A 177 -11.62 2.45 -11.70
C THR A 177 -10.56 1.46 -11.24
N SER A 178 -9.31 1.63 -11.68
CA SER A 178 -8.21 0.73 -11.35
C SER A 178 -6.86 1.40 -11.61
N VAL A 179 -5.99 1.38 -10.62
CA VAL A 179 -4.58 1.81 -10.77
C VAL A 179 -3.82 0.88 -11.72
N THR A 180 -4.09 -0.42 -11.66
CA THR A 180 -3.41 -1.39 -12.53
C THR A 180 -3.75 -1.20 -14.00
N ASP A 181 -4.95 -0.75 -14.34
CA ASP A 181 -5.33 -0.43 -15.73
C ASP A 181 -4.55 0.79 -16.26
N MET A 182 -4.28 1.77 -15.40
CA MET A 182 -3.45 2.92 -15.75
C MET A 182 -2.01 2.47 -16.04
N LEU A 183 -1.45 1.63 -15.19
CA LEU A 183 -0.11 1.06 -15.36
C LEU A 183 -0.01 0.14 -16.59
N GLU A 184 -1.05 -0.64 -16.91
CA GLU A 184 -1.09 -1.47 -18.13
C GLU A 184 -1.10 -0.63 -19.41
N LYS A 185 -1.68 0.56 -19.38
CA LYS A 185 -1.63 1.53 -20.48
C LYS A 185 -0.26 2.20 -20.62
N GLY A 186 0.70 1.85 -19.77
CA GLY A 186 2.05 2.38 -19.78
C GLY A 186 2.22 3.71 -19.08
N MET A 187 1.24 4.14 -18.26
CA MET A 187 1.37 5.36 -17.48
C MET A 187 2.48 5.23 -16.44
N THR A 188 3.35 6.20 -16.40
CA THR A 188 4.37 6.36 -15.37
C THR A 188 3.75 6.91 -14.07
N PRO A 189 4.43 6.86 -12.93
CA PRO A 189 3.94 7.53 -11.72
C PRO A 189 3.66 9.01 -11.95
N GLU A 190 4.47 9.70 -12.74
CA GLU A 190 4.27 11.10 -13.11
C GLU A 190 2.99 11.30 -13.93
N ASP A 191 2.72 10.41 -14.89
CA ASP A 191 1.47 10.46 -15.68
C ASP A 191 0.24 10.25 -14.80
N ILE A 192 0.34 9.39 -13.78
CA ILE A 192 -0.74 9.16 -12.80
C ILE A 192 -0.96 10.42 -11.96
N LEU A 193 0.11 11.05 -11.48
CA LEU A 193 0.01 12.32 -10.74
C LEU A 193 -0.62 13.41 -11.60
N GLU A 194 -0.20 13.54 -12.85
CA GLU A 194 -0.79 14.51 -13.79
C GLU A 194 -2.25 14.20 -14.06
N PHE A 195 -2.64 12.95 -14.19
CA PHE A 195 -4.03 12.54 -14.36
C PHE A 195 -4.90 12.93 -13.15
N VAL A 196 -4.40 12.70 -11.94
CA VAL A 196 -5.16 12.93 -10.69
C VAL A 196 -5.18 14.40 -10.32
N LEU A 197 -4.05 15.11 -10.46
CA LEU A 197 -3.81 16.44 -9.90
C LEU A 197 -3.54 17.53 -10.96
N GLY A 198 -3.38 17.18 -12.24
CA GLY A 198 -2.92 18.11 -13.29
C GLY A 198 -3.72 19.40 -13.38
N ASP A 199 -5.04 19.30 -13.21
CA ASP A 199 -5.93 20.49 -13.25
C ASP A 199 -5.73 21.42 -12.03
N LEU A 200 -5.06 20.92 -10.97
CA LEU A 200 -4.75 21.67 -9.76
C LEU A 200 -3.31 22.23 -9.75
N GLY A 201 -2.53 21.91 -10.79
CA GLY A 201 -1.12 22.26 -10.90
C GLY A 201 -0.23 21.27 -10.12
N VAL A 202 0.51 20.43 -10.87
CA VAL A 202 1.41 19.42 -10.30
C VAL A 202 2.85 19.94 -10.30
N GLU A 203 3.50 19.86 -9.15
CA GLU A 203 4.94 20.04 -9.01
C GLU A 203 5.56 18.75 -8.45
N ILE A 204 6.44 18.13 -9.22
CA ILE A 204 7.19 16.95 -8.77
C ILE A 204 8.40 17.43 -7.97
N THR A 205 8.33 17.28 -6.66
CA THR A 205 9.35 17.77 -5.73
C THR A 205 10.50 16.79 -5.56
N ASP A 206 10.25 15.48 -5.64
CA ASP A 206 11.26 14.45 -5.45
C ASP A 206 10.91 13.13 -6.16
N LYS A 207 11.94 12.30 -6.37
CA LYS A 207 11.84 10.92 -6.89
C LYS A 207 12.74 10.01 -6.08
N VAL A 208 12.13 9.16 -5.26
CA VAL A 208 12.84 8.22 -4.41
C VAL A 208 12.82 6.82 -5.04
N PRO A 209 13.99 6.25 -5.39
CA PRO A 209 14.07 4.86 -5.85
C PRO A 209 13.58 3.92 -4.75
N THR A 210 12.76 2.94 -5.12
CA THR A 210 12.28 1.94 -4.17
C THR A 210 12.86 0.56 -4.47
N GLN A 211 13.19 -0.18 -3.41
CA GLN A 211 13.67 -1.55 -3.53
C GLN A 211 13.12 -2.45 -2.44
N PHE A 212 12.92 -3.73 -2.80
CA PHE A 212 12.72 -4.77 -1.79
C PHE A 212 14.08 -5.11 -1.20
N TYR A 213 14.28 -4.75 0.07
CA TYR A 213 15.53 -4.93 0.77
C TYR A 213 15.34 -5.70 2.06
N CYS A 214 15.83 -6.94 2.11
CA CYS A 214 15.79 -7.76 3.30
C CYS A 214 17.20 -7.98 3.82
N ASN A 215 17.50 -7.37 4.96
CA ASN A 215 18.76 -7.57 5.70
C ASN A 215 18.67 -8.70 6.72
N CYS A 216 17.72 -9.62 6.55
CA CYS A 216 17.53 -10.78 7.42
C CYS A 216 18.55 -11.87 7.03
N SER A 217 19.42 -12.27 7.96
CA SER A 217 20.23 -13.48 7.84
C SER A 217 19.78 -14.50 8.89
N LYS A 218 20.08 -15.80 8.65
CA LYS A 218 19.83 -16.84 9.63
C LYS A 218 20.73 -16.73 10.88
N GLU A 219 21.71 -15.83 10.84
CA GLU A 219 22.70 -15.60 11.89
C GLU A 219 22.35 -14.41 12.80
N ARG A 220 21.19 -13.79 12.59
CA ARG A 220 20.65 -12.69 13.41
C ARG A 220 19.46 -13.14 14.21
#